data_23b94b5e88e506b6b2367b6794feef11
#
_entry.id   23b94b5e88e506b6b2367b6794feef11
#
_cell.length_a   1.000
_cell.length_b   1.000
_cell.length_c   1.000
_cell.angle_alpha   90.00
_cell.angle_beta   90.00
_cell.angle_gamma   90.00
#
_symmetry.space_group_name_H-M   'P 1'
#
loop_
_entity.id
_entity.type
_entity.pdbx_description
1 polymer ?
#
loop_
_entity_poly.entity_id
_entity_poly.type
_entity_poly.pdbx_seq_one_letter_code
_entity_poly.pdbx_strand_id
1 'polypeptide(L)'
;MERKVRVRFAPSPTGPLHIGGVRTALYNYLFAKKHGGDFILRIEDTDQTRLVQGAENYIIESLKWCGLTFDEGVGVGGSCEPYRQSERNQLGVYKKYVDQLLKSGHAYYAFDTPEELEAMRERLKAAGGSSQQYDSSTRNSMKNSLTISSEEVVKKIAAGEPYVVRVKIPRNEEVQFKDIIRGWIVVDSANLDDKVLYKSDGMPTYHMANVVDDYLMKITHVIRGEEWLPSGPLHVLLYRFLGWEDVMPEFAHLPLILKPNGNGKLSKRDGDAGGFPVFPIQWKSPEGEDFSGYRESGYFPEAMINMLALLGWNPGTEQEIFSMPELIEAFSLDKVGKSGSKFDPEKTKWFNEHYLRAKSNEELAQLIKPLAKDKGYHIPNDVFLTSVCNLMKERATFLNDIIEKGNYFFEAPKTYDAETVKKKWKDESAKIVGDLITVFSNTTFNAHDLEAAFKKYVEDNGLGFGVAMIAIRLSITGVGGGPHLFDIMEVIGKEESINRLKSGMENIKAHPTLPKGGLS
;
A
#
# COMPACT_ATOMS: atom_id res chain seq x y z
N MET A 1 -11.14 25.59 -26.05
CA MET A 1 -10.49 25.68 -24.72
C MET A 1 -10.19 24.27 -24.24
N GLU A 2 -8.99 24.03 -23.81
CA GLU A 2 -8.59 22.76 -23.22
C GLU A 2 -9.41 22.50 -21.96
N ARG A 3 -9.95 21.29 -21.81
CA ARG A 3 -10.77 20.95 -20.61
C ARG A 3 -9.84 20.86 -19.39
N LYS A 4 -10.24 21.43 -18.24
CA LYS A 4 -9.53 21.21 -16.97
C LYS A 4 -9.37 19.71 -16.71
N VAL A 5 -8.17 19.27 -16.37
CA VAL A 5 -7.91 17.86 -16.05
C VAL A 5 -8.78 17.42 -14.86
N ARG A 6 -9.52 16.35 -15.03
CA ARG A 6 -10.32 15.71 -13.98
C ARG A 6 -10.11 14.22 -14.04
N VAL A 7 -9.66 13.65 -12.96
CA VAL A 7 -9.41 12.21 -12.79
C VAL A 7 -10.13 11.68 -11.57
N ARG A 8 -10.25 10.36 -11.47
CA ARG A 8 -10.92 9.76 -10.34
C ARG A 8 -10.23 8.48 -9.88
N PHE A 9 -10.22 8.27 -8.58
CA PHE A 9 -10.09 6.95 -7.98
C PHE A 9 -11.49 6.43 -7.66
N ALA A 10 -11.84 5.25 -8.15
CA ALA A 10 -13.20 4.73 -8.13
C ALA A 10 -13.24 3.30 -7.57
N PRO A 11 -12.93 3.12 -6.27
CA PRO A 11 -12.89 1.80 -5.66
C PRO A 11 -14.30 1.27 -5.33
N SER A 12 -14.46 -0.07 -5.41
CA SER A 12 -15.60 -0.76 -4.82
C SER A 12 -15.30 -1.12 -3.36
N PRO A 13 -16.19 -0.83 -2.40
CA PRO A 13 -15.94 -1.10 -0.98
C PRO A 13 -16.26 -2.57 -0.62
N THR A 14 -15.53 -3.50 -1.25
CA THR A 14 -15.68 -4.96 -1.12
C THR A 14 -14.60 -5.60 -0.26
N GLY A 15 -13.87 -4.80 0.52
CA GLY A 15 -12.78 -5.20 1.40
C GLY A 15 -11.70 -4.12 1.53
N PRO A 16 -10.57 -4.44 2.18
CA PRO A 16 -9.50 -3.48 2.40
C PRO A 16 -8.79 -3.08 1.09
N LEU A 17 -8.37 -1.81 1.05
CA LEU A 17 -7.64 -1.25 -0.08
C LEU A 17 -6.21 -1.84 -0.13
N HIS A 18 -5.91 -2.61 -1.18
CA HIS A 18 -4.57 -3.14 -1.44
C HIS A 18 -3.62 -2.05 -1.95
N ILE A 19 -2.30 -2.19 -1.73
CA ILE A 19 -1.29 -1.23 -2.23
C ILE A 19 -1.37 -0.98 -3.74
N GLY A 20 -1.84 -1.94 -4.53
CA GLY A 20 -2.13 -1.74 -5.96
C GLY A 20 -3.21 -0.69 -6.21
N GLY A 21 -4.25 -0.66 -5.38
CA GLY A 21 -5.27 0.40 -5.40
C GLY A 21 -4.70 1.74 -4.94
N VAL A 22 -3.87 1.75 -3.89
CA VAL A 22 -3.17 2.97 -3.44
C VAL A 22 -2.28 3.54 -4.55
N ARG A 23 -1.53 2.70 -5.29
CA ARG A 23 -0.72 3.15 -6.44
C ARG A 23 -1.60 3.76 -7.53
N THR A 24 -2.75 3.16 -7.81
CA THR A 24 -3.71 3.72 -8.78
C THR A 24 -4.22 5.09 -8.32
N ALA A 25 -4.58 5.23 -7.05
CA ALA A 25 -4.96 6.52 -6.47
C ALA A 25 -3.83 7.55 -6.54
N LEU A 26 -2.60 7.14 -6.20
CA LEU A 26 -1.41 7.99 -6.26
C LEU A 26 -1.16 8.52 -7.67
N TYR A 27 -1.21 7.68 -8.70
CA TYR A 27 -0.95 8.12 -10.08
C TYR A 27 -2.03 9.09 -10.58
N ASN A 28 -3.29 8.85 -10.22
CA ASN A 28 -4.36 9.83 -10.46
C ASN A 28 -4.10 11.16 -9.74
N TYR A 29 -3.72 11.10 -8.46
CA TYR A 29 -3.41 12.28 -7.65
C TYR A 29 -2.25 13.09 -8.25
N LEU A 30 -1.11 12.43 -8.54
CA LEU A 30 0.07 13.08 -9.11
C LEU A 30 -0.25 13.75 -10.46
N PHE A 31 -0.99 13.03 -11.32
CA PHE A 31 -1.40 13.56 -12.63
C PHE A 31 -2.32 14.78 -12.49
N ALA A 32 -3.34 14.70 -11.63
CA ALA A 32 -4.23 15.83 -11.37
C ALA A 32 -3.47 17.04 -10.85
N LYS A 33 -2.68 16.85 -9.79
CA LYS A 33 -1.97 17.98 -9.15
C LYS A 33 -0.96 18.63 -10.07
N LYS A 34 -0.23 17.86 -10.88
CA LYS A 34 0.69 18.39 -11.89
C LYS A 34 0.01 19.31 -12.90
N HIS A 35 -1.20 18.96 -13.31
CA HIS A 35 -1.95 19.72 -14.33
C HIS A 35 -2.94 20.73 -13.72
N GLY A 36 -2.87 21.04 -12.43
CA GLY A 36 -3.82 21.94 -11.75
C GLY A 36 -5.27 21.45 -11.84
N GLY A 37 -5.46 20.15 -11.95
CA GLY A 37 -6.74 19.47 -12.13
C GLY A 37 -7.36 19.02 -10.82
N ASP A 38 -8.48 18.29 -10.92
CA ASP A 38 -9.24 17.75 -9.79
C ASP A 38 -9.05 16.24 -9.69
N PHE A 39 -8.79 15.76 -8.47
CA PHE A 39 -8.77 14.35 -8.10
C PHE A 39 -10.04 14.01 -7.32
N ILE A 40 -10.84 13.08 -7.83
CA ILE A 40 -12.18 12.75 -7.32
C ILE A 40 -12.15 11.36 -6.69
N LEU A 41 -12.81 11.19 -5.53
CA LEU A 41 -13.11 9.89 -4.95
C LEU A 41 -14.57 9.53 -5.21
N ARG A 42 -14.81 8.50 -6.04
CA ARG A 42 -16.13 7.92 -6.31
C ARG A 42 -16.21 6.52 -5.75
N ILE A 43 -17.26 6.19 -5.02
CA ILE A 43 -17.50 4.85 -4.49
C ILE A 43 -18.38 4.06 -5.46
N GLU A 44 -17.84 2.96 -5.99
CA GLU A 44 -18.55 2.07 -6.93
C GLU A 44 -19.17 0.88 -6.17
N ASP A 45 -20.32 1.12 -5.57
CA ASP A 45 -21.10 0.22 -4.72
C ASP A 45 -22.34 -0.37 -5.42
N THR A 46 -22.30 -0.54 -6.74
CA THR A 46 -23.41 -1.12 -7.52
C THR A 46 -23.70 -2.60 -7.22
N ASP A 47 -22.74 -3.31 -6.67
CA ASP A 47 -22.89 -4.70 -6.22
C ASP A 47 -23.09 -4.73 -4.68
N GLN A 48 -24.34 -4.54 -4.27
CA GLN A 48 -24.74 -4.46 -2.87
C GLN A 48 -24.49 -5.78 -2.09
N THR A 49 -24.38 -6.92 -2.79
CA THR A 49 -24.17 -8.23 -2.14
C THR A 49 -22.72 -8.45 -1.73
N ARG A 50 -21.79 -7.69 -2.30
CA ARG A 50 -20.36 -7.78 -2.02
C ARG A 50 -19.83 -6.69 -1.13
N LEU A 51 -20.68 -5.80 -0.66
CA LEU A 51 -20.26 -4.72 0.25
C LEU A 51 -19.78 -5.29 1.57
N VAL A 52 -18.65 -4.75 2.06
CA VAL A 52 -18.08 -5.09 3.36
C VAL A 52 -18.19 -3.89 4.29
N GLN A 53 -18.81 -4.11 5.44
CA GLN A 53 -18.97 -3.05 6.44
C GLN A 53 -17.63 -2.46 6.84
N GLY A 54 -17.52 -1.13 6.84
CA GLY A 54 -16.31 -0.41 7.21
C GLY A 54 -15.30 -0.23 6.06
N ALA A 55 -15.45 -0.93 4.92
CA ALA A 55 -14.49 -0.85 3.82
C ALA A 55 -14.40 0.55 3.20
N GLU A 56 -15.50 1.29 3.09
CA GLU A 56 -15.49 2.68 2.59
C GLU A 56 -14.68 3.59 3.51
N ASN A 57 -14.94 3.56 4.82
CA ASN A 57 -14.18 4.35 5.79
C ASN A 57 -12.70 3.97 5.78
N TYR A 58 -12.39 2.68 5.65
CA TYR A 58 -11.03 2.20 5.51
C TYR A 58 -10.32 2.78 4.28
N ILE A 59 -11.00 2.84 3.13
CA ILE A 59 -10.46 3.44 1.90
C ILE A 59 -10.12 4.92 2.15
N ILE A 60 -11.05 5.68 2.73
CA ILE A 60 -10.87 7.11 3.01
C ILE A 60 -9.71 7.33 4.00
N GLU A 61 -9.65 6.56 5.07
CA GLU A 61 -8.59 6.63 6.08
C GLU A 61 -7.22 6.25 5.49
N SER A 62 -7.18 5.23 4.64
CA SER A 62 -5.98 4.81 3.92
C SER A 62 -5.43 5.92 3.03
N LEU A 63 -6.29 6.56 2.23
CA LEU A 63 -5.88 7.68 1.38
C LEU A 63 -5.39 8.87 2.21
N LYS A 64 -6.09 9.17 3.31
CA LYS A 64 -5.71 10.24 4.25
C LYS A 64 -4.33 9.97 4.87
N TRP A 65 -4.08 8.75 5.33
CA TRP A 65 -2.77 8.38 5.87
C TRP A 65 -1.66 8.50 4.83
N CYS A 66 -1.94 8.16 3.57
CA CYS A 66 -1.02 8.31 2.45
C CYS A 66 -0.83 9.78 1.99
N GLY A 67 -1.53 10.74 2.58
CA GLY A 67 -1.49 12.15 2.16
C GLY A 67 -2.18 12.42 0.81
N LEU A 68 -3.02 11.51 0.33
CA LEU A 68 -3.74 11.63 -0.93
C LEU A 68 -5.12 12.26 -0.68
N THR A 69 -5.16 13.59 -0.67
CA THR A 69 -6.40 14.35 -0.51
C THR A 69 -7.13 14.47 -1.84
N PHE A 70 -8.43 14.21 -1.85
CA PHE A 70 -9.28 14.40 -3.03
C PHE A 70 -10.04 15.74 -2.96
N ASP A 71 -10.28 16.34 -4.13
CA ASP A 71 -10.90 17.67 -4.26
C ASP A 71 -12.42 17.58 -4.22
N GLU A 72 -12.99 16.46 -4.68
CA GLU A 72 -14.42 16.14 -4.63
C GLU A 72 -14.59 14.66 -4.24
N GLY A 73 -15.67 14.33 -3.55
CA GLY A 73 -15.96 12.94 -3.19
C GLY A 73 -16.75 12.78 -1.91
N VAL A 74 -16.91 11.54 -1.48
CA VAL A 74 -17.64 11.21 -0.25
C VAL A 74 -17.00 11.90 0.96
N GLY A 75 -17.82 12.65 1.72
CA GLY A 75 -17.40 13.37 2.91
C GLY A 75 -16.71 14.72 2.67
N VAL A 76 -16.40 15.06 1.41
CA VAL A 76 -15.85 16.36 1.02
C VAL A 76 -16.90 17.18 0.27
N GLY A 77 -17.78 16.49 -0.49
CA GLY A 77 -18.74 17.14 -1.35
C GLY A 77 -18.17 17.48 -2.72
N GLY A 78 -18.84 18.35 -3.46
CA GLY A 78 -18.40 18.84 -4.76
C GLY A 78 -19.54 19.06 -5.74
N SER A 79 -19.17 19.38 -6.99
CA SER A 79 -20.14 19.79 -8.02
C SER A 79 -20.98 18.65 -8.61
N CYS A 80 -20.64 17.39 -8.33
CA CYS A 80 -21.22 16.20 -8.96
C CYS A 80 -21.86 15.22 -7.97
N GLU A 81 -22.24 15.69 -6.77
CA GLU A 81 -22.90 14.86 -5.75
C GLU A 81 -24.15 14.15 -6.29
N PRO A 82 -24.48 13.00 -5.72
CA PRO A 82 -23.73 12.20 -4.75
C PRO A 82 -22.58 11.41 -5.41
N TYR A 83 -21.57 11.01 -4.61
CA TYR A 83 -20.38 10.28 -5.08
C TYR A 83 -20.42 8.77 -4.82
N ARG A 84 -21.55 8.24 -4.29
CA ARG A 84 -21.83 6.80 -4.24
C ARG A 84 -22.79 6.43 -5.37
N GLN A 85 -22.47 5.36 -6.08
CA GLN A 85 -23.27 4.92 -7.23
C GLN A 85 -24.66 4.44 -6.82
N SER A 86 -24.81 3.80 -5.66
CA SER A 86 -26.10 3.42 -5.12
C SER A 86 -27.04 4.64 -4.90
N GLU A 87 -26.51 5.72 -4.35
CA GLU A 87 -27.27 6.97 -4.14
C GLU A 87 -27.66 7.62 -5.48
N ARG A 88 -26.76 7.63 -6.46
CA ARG A 88 -27.02 8.10 -7.82
C ARG A 88 -28.09 7.27 -8.52
N ASN A 89 -28.11 5.95 -8.29
CA ASN A 89 -29.13 5.07 -8.82
C ASN A 89 -30.52 5.41 -8.26
N GLN A 90 -30.63 5.70 -6.96
CA GLN A 90 -31.91 6.13 -6.33
C GLN A 90 -32.46 7.42 -6.96
N LEU A 91 -31.57 8.29 -7.46
CA LEU A 91 -31.97 9.50 -8.21
C LEU A 91 -32.34 9.23 -9.68
N GLY A 92 -32.30 7.97 -10.13
CA GLY A 92 -32.66 7.58 -11.49
C GLY A 92 -31.61 7.95 -12.54
N VAL A 93 -30.38 8.34 -12.13
CA VAL A 93 -29.32 8.83 -13.04
C VAL A 93 -29.06 7.84 -14.16
N TYR A 94 -28.87 6.56 -13.83
CA TYR A 94 -28.48 5.55 -14.83
C TYR A 94 -29.64 5.10 -15.70
N LYS A 95 -30.86 4.97 -15.11
CA LYS A 95 -32.05 4.53 -15.84
C LYS A 95 -32.36 5.44 -17.04
N LYS A 96 -32.15 6.73 -16.90
CA LYS A 96 -32.32 7.72 -17.98
C LYS A 96 -31.48 7.35 -19.22
N TYR A 97 -30.23 6.96 -19.04
CA TYR A 97 -29.32 6.64 -20.13
C TYR A 97 -29.50 5.22 -20.66
N VAL A 98 -29.93 4.29 -19.80
CA VAL A 98 -30.39 2.96 -20.23
C VAL A 98 -31.58 3.09 -21.18
N ASP A 99 -32.56 3.94 -20.84
CA ASP A 99 -33.74 4.21 -21.69
C ASP A 99 -33.36 4.88 -23.01
N GLN A 100 -32.35 5.77 -23.00
CA GLN A 100 -31.79 6.35 -24.21
C GLN A 100 -31.21 5.27 -25.13
N LEU A 101 -30.40 4.33 -24.60
CA LEU A 101 -29.82 3.22 -25.36
C LEU A 101 -30.88 2.27 -25.91
N LEU A 102 -31.93 1.97 -25.15
CA LEU A 102 -33.08 1.18 -25.61
C LEU A 102 -33.81 1.87 -26.77
N LYS A 103 -34.08 3.17 -26.61
CA LYS A 103 -34.80 3.98 -27.63
C LYS A 103 -33.99 4.11 -28.92
N SER A 104 -32.68 4.23 -28.83
CA SER A 104 -31.78 4.31 -30.00
C SER A 104 -31.45 2.96 -30.63
N GLY A 105 -31.92 1.86 -30.03
CA GLY A 105 -31.68 0.50 -30.53
C GLY A 105 -30.25 -0.05 -30.26
N HIS A 106 -29.47 0.62 -29.37
CA HIS A 106 -28.15 0.17 -28.96
C HIS A 106 -28.17 -0.72 -27.71
N ALA A 107 -29.36 -0.92 -27.13
CA ALA A 107 -29.60 -1.89 -26.06
C ALA A 107 -30.96 -2.58 -26.27
N TYR A 108 -31.20 -3.66 -25.56
CA TYR A 108 -32.41 -4.43 -25.65
C TYR A 108 -32.72 -5.15 -24.33
N TYR A 109 -34.03 -5.46 -24.12
CA TYR A 109 -34.47 -6.27 -22.98
C TYR A 109 -34.17 -7.74 -23.21
N ALA A 110 -33.69 -8.44 -22.20
CA ALA A 110 -33.47 -9.88 -22.20
C ALA A 110 -34.17 -10.51 -20.99
N PHE A 111 -34.93 -11.57 -21.26
CA PHE A 111 -35.82 -12.26 -20.32
C PHE A 111 -35.36 -13.68 -20.00
N ASP A 112 -34.17 -14.06 -20.43
CA ASP A 112 -33.60 -15.39 -20.20
C ASP A 112 -33.39 -15.63 -18.71
N THR A 113 -33.80 -16.83 -18.25
CA THR A 113 -33.56 -17.27 -16.88
C THR A 113 -32.12 -17.72 -16.67
N PRO A 114 -31.65 -17.86 -15.42
CA PRO A 114 -30.31 -18.45 -15.15
C PRO A 114 -30.13 -19.83 -15.79
N GLU A 115 -31.17 -20.66 -15.77
CA GLU A 115 -31.16 -22.02 -16.34
C GLU A 115 -31.05 -21.96 -17.87
N GLU A 116 -31.77 -21.06 -18.54
CA GLU A 116 -31.68 -20.85 -19.99
C GLU A 116 -30.30 -20.37 -20.42
N LEU A 117 -29.68 -19.48 -19.60
CA LEU A 117 -28.32 -19.01 -19.83
C LEU A 117 -27.29 -20.14 -19.66
N GLU A 118 -27.47 -21.01 -18.68
CA GLU A 118 -26.59 -22.17 -18.48
C GLU A 118 -26.76 -23.20 -19.64
N ALA A 119 -27.98 -23.48 -20.04
CA ALA A 119 -28.26 -24.33 -21.20
C ALA A 119 -27.61 -23.78 -22.50
N MET A 120 -27.61 -22.46 -22.67
CA MET A 120 -26.90 -21.81 -23.78
C MET A 120 -25.38 -22.08 -23.72
N ARG A 121 -24.75 -21.93 -22.55
CA ARG A 121 -23.33 -22.17 -22.35
C ARG A 121 -22.94 -23.61 -22.65
N GLU A 122 -23.70 -24.57 -22.10
CA GLU A 122 -23.48 -25.98 -22.33
C GLU A 122 -23.64 -26.37 -23.84
N ARG A 123 -24.62 -25.78 -24.52
CA ARG A 123 -24.81 -25.97 -25.96
C ARG A 123 -23.60 -25.45 -26.77
N LEU A 124 -23.11 -24.25 -26.44
CA LEU A 124 -21.94 -23.67 -27.11
C LEU A 124 -20.66 -24.48 -26.84
N LYS A 125 -20.50 -24.98 -25.65
CA LYS A 125 -19.40 -25.85 -25.25
C LYS A 125 -19.44 -27.18 -25.99
N ALA A 126 -20.63 -27.82 -26.08
CA ALA A 126 -20.82 -29.06 -26.80
C ALA A 126 -20.59 -28.91 -28.32
N ALA A 127 -20.87 -27.73 -28.88
CA ALA A 127 -20.59 -27.41 -30.28
C ALA A 127 -19.10 -27.11 -30.57
N GLY A 128 -18.21 -27.20 -29.56
CA GLY A 128 -16.79 -26.94 -29.71
C GLY A 128 -16.44 -25.44 -29.85
N GLY A 129 -17.35 -24.55 -29.49
CA GLY A 129 -17.14 -23.12 -29.51
C GLY A 129 -16.07 -22.69 -28.51
N SER A 130 -15.12 -21.86 -28.93
CA SER A 130 -14.08 -21.29 -28.07
C SER A 130 -14.63 -20.26 -27.07
N SER A 131 -15.82 -19.72 -27.33
CA SER A 131 -16.50 -18.73 -26.50
C SER A 131 -17.89 -19.24 -26.09
N GLN A 132 -18.25 -19.04 -24.81
CA GLN A 132 -19.57 -19.35 -24.24
C GLN A 132 -20.32 -18.05 -23.89
N GLN A 133 -20.14 -17.01 -24.71
CA GLN A 133 -20.64 -15.67 -24.47
C GLN A 133 -22.06 -15.47 -25.02
N TYR A 134 -22.80 -14.58 -24.39
CA TYR A 134 -24.03 -14.02 -24.93
C TYR A 134 -23.67 -12.87 -25.88
N ASP A 135 -23.43 -13.19 -27.14
CA ASP A 135 -22.86 -12.28 -28.13
C ASP A 135 -23.83 -11.96 -29.29
N SER A 136 -23.33 -11.29 -30.32
CA SER A 136 -24.09 -10.91 -31.50
C SER A 136 -24.68 -12.09 -32.30
N SER A 137 -24.16 -13.29 -32.11
CA SER A 137 -24.65 -14.51 -32.74
C SER A 137 -25.69 -15.22 -31.88
N THR A 138 -25.35 -15.42 -30.59
CA THR A 138 -26.18 -16.17 -29.64
C THR A 138 -27.46 -15.46 -29.28
N ARG A 139 -27.49 -14.12 -29.22
CA ARG A 139 -28.70 -13.33 -28.92
C ARG A 139 -29.91 -13.67 -29.83
N ASN A 140 -29.67 -14.12 -31.07
CA ASN A 140 -30.76 -14.44 -32.01
C ASN A 140 -31.50 -15.73 -31.66
N SER A 141 -30.93 -16.57 -30.79
CA SER A 141 -31.54 -17.81 -30.30
C SER A 141 -31.97 -17.73 -28.84
N MET A 142 -31.92 -16.55 -28.26
CA MET A 142 -32.24 -16.30 -26.87
C MET A 142 -33.52 -15.48 -26.74
N LYS A 143 -34.09 -15.43 -25.52
CA LYS A 143 -35.40 -14.81 -25.24
C LYS A 143 -35.25 -13.32 -24.92
N ASN A 144 -35.32 -12.50 -25.92
CA ASN A 144 -35.09 -11.05 -25.78
C ASN A 144 -35.96 -10.24 -26.75
N SER A 145 -35.97 -8.90 -26.57
CA SER A 145 -36.79 -8.00 -27.37
C SER A 145 -36.38 -7.87 -28.85
N LEU A 146 -35.35 -8.57 -29.29
CA LEU A 146 -35.00 -8.67 -30.71
C LEU A 146 -35.58 -9.95 -31.35
N THR A 147 -36.05 -10.91 -30.55
CA THR A 147 -36.52 -12.25 -31.02
C THR A 147 -38.00 -12.49 -30.71
N ILE A 148 -38.62 -11.73 -29.82
CA ILE A 148 -40.05 -11.79 -29.52
C ILE A 148 -40.77 -10.52 -30.00
N SER A 149 -42.11 -10.54 -30.12
CA SER A 149 -42.85 -9.39 -30.61
C SER A 149 -42.87 -8.21 -29.61
N SER A 150 -43.05 -7.01 -30.13
CA SER A 150 -43.14 -5.80 -29.29
C SER A 150 -44.31 -5.88 -28.29
N GLU A 151 -45.43 -6.48 -28.69
CA GLU A 151 -46.59 -6.69 -27.84
C GLU A 151 -46.27 -7.64 -26.68
N GLU A 152 -45.49 -8.68 -26.95
CA GLU A 152 -45.07 -9.62 -25.93
C GLU A 152 -44.08 -8.97 -24.95
N VAL A 153 -43.13 -8.16 -25.44
CA VAL A 153 -42.22 -7.37 -24.57
C VAL A 153 -43.00 -6.48 -23.62
N VAL A 154 -43.99 -5.71 -24.14
CA VAL A 154 -44.80 -4.83 -23.31
C VAL A 154 -45.59 -5.64 -22.27
N LYS A 155 -46.21 -6.77 -22.68
CA LYS A 155 -46.95 -7.66 -21.77
C LYS A 155 -46.05 -8.20 -20.64
N LYS A 156 -44.83 -8.67 -20.95
CA LYS A 156 -43.90 -9.17 -19.96
C LYS A 156 -43.47 -8.11 -18.94
N ILE A 157 -43.11 -6.92 -19.43
CA ILE A 157 -42.77 -5.79 -18.56
C ILE A 157 -43.94 -5.38 -17.69
N ALA A 158 -45.15 -5.27 -18.25
CA ALA A 158 -46.36 -4.92 -17.50
C ALA A 158 -46.73 -5.98 -16.45
N ALA A 159 -46.45 -7.25 -16.71
CA ALA A 159 -46.63 -8.34 -15.77
C ALA A 159 -45.56 -8.40 -14.66
N GLY A 160 -44.55 -7.53 -14.69
CA GLY A 160 -43.45 -7.54 -13.73
C GLY A 160 -42.48 -8.72 -13.91
N GLU A 161 -42.43 -9.34 -15.10
CA GLU A 161 -41.48 -10.42 -15.39
C GLU A 161 -40.05 -9.89 -15.27
N PRO A 162 -39.15 -10.59 -14.56
CA PRO A 162 -37.75 -10.14 -14.41
C PRO A 162 -37.05 -10.02 -15.76
N TYR A 163 -36.34 -8.94 -15.96
CA TYR A 163 -35.51 -8.74 -17.16
C TYR A 163 -34.19 -8.05 -16.81
N VAL A 164 -33.24 -8.15 -17.72
CA VAL A 164 -32.04 -7.33 -17.73
C VAL A 164 -31.97 -6.52 -19.03
N VAL A 165 -31.22 -5.43 -19.03
CA VAL A 165 -30.94 -4.70 -20.27
C VAL A 165 -29.50 -5.01 -20.68
N ARG A 166 -29.34 -5.49 -21.93
CA ARG A 166 -28.05 -5.80 -22.53
C ARG A 166 -27.68 -4.77 -23.59
N VAL A 167 -26.39 -4.46 -23.69
CA VAL A 167 -25.86 -3.72 -24.84
C VAL A 167 -26.02 -4.56 -26.11
N LYS A 168 -26.29 -3.92 -27.23
CA LYS A 168 -26.33 -4.54 -28.55
C LYS A 168 -25.01 -4.29 -29.27
N ILE A 169 -24.04 -5.19 -29.12
CA ILE A 169 -22.75 -5.08 -29.80
C ILE A 169 -22.96 -5.16 -31.33
N PRO A 170 -22.34 -4.25 -32.13
CA PRO A 170 -22.40 -4.30 -33.59
C PRO A 170 -21.66 -5.54 -34.09
N ARG A 171 -22.01 -5.96 -35.33
CA ARG A 171 -21.36 -7.10 -35.98
C ARG A 171 -20.26 -6.61 -36.93
N ASN A 172 -19.18 -7.38 -37.04
CA ASN A 172 -18.12 -7.17 -38.04
C ASN A 172 -17.54 -5.74 -38.03
N GLU A 173 -17.27 -5.24 -36.85
CA GLU A 173 -16.70 -3.89 -36.65
C GLU A 173 -15.44 -3.98 -35.79
N GLU A 174 -14.38 -3.27 -36.17
CA GLU A 174 -13.23 -3.05 -35.32
C GLU A 174 -13.49 -1.87 -34.37
N VAL A 175 -13.38 -2.13 -33.07
CA VAL A 175 -13.41 -1.11 -32.03
C VAL A 175 -12.00 -0.77 -31.64
N GLN A 176 -11.62 0.49 -31.83
CA GLN A 176 -10.26 0.94 -31.57
C GLN A 176 -10.24 2.18 -30.67
N PHE A 177 -9.23 2.26 -29.83
CA PHE A 177 -8.92 3.44 -29.01
C PHE A 177 -7.44 3.51 -28.70
N LYS A 178 -6.96 4.71 -28.42
CA LYS A 178 -5.56 4.92 -28.03
C LYS A 178 -5.47 4.95 -26.50
N ASP A 179 -4.65 4.05 -25.95
CA ASP A 179 -4.27 4.06 -24.55
C ASP A 179 -2.93 4.81 -24.41
N ILE A 180 -2.82 5.71 -23.44
CA ILE A 180 -1.61 6.53 -23.24
C ILE A 180 -0.38 5.64 -22.97
N ILE A 181 -0.54 4.55 -22.22
CA ILE A 181 0.55 3.65 -21.85
C ILE A 181 0.74 2.53 -22.87
N ARG A 182 -0.37 1.90 -23.30
CA ARG A 182 -0.35 0.70 -24.14
C ARG A 182 -0.23 0.99 -25.63
N GLY A 183 -0.59 2.19 -26.05
CA GLY A 183 -0.71 2.54 -27.46
C GLY A 183 -2.07 2.18 -28.05
N TRP A 184 -2.13 1.92 -29.34
CA TRP A 184 -3.38 1.54 -30.01
C TRP A 184 -3.87 0.17 -29.56
N ILE A 185 -5.13 0.11 -29.15
CA ILE A 185 -5.87 -1.10 -28.83
C ILE A 185 -6.94 -1.28 -29.90
N VAL A 186 -6.93 -2.42 -30.58
CA VAL A 186 -7.88 -2.77 -31.65
C VAL A 186 -8.50 -4.11 -31.30
N VAL A 187 -9.83 -4.18 -31.23
CA VAL A 187 -10.59 -5.40 -30.88
C VAL A 187 -11.71 -5.57 -31.87
N ASP A 188 -11.81 -6.76 -32.46
CA ASP A 188 -12.96 -7.13 -33.29
C ASP A 188 -14.21 -7.29 -32.40
N SER A 189 -15.31 -6.68 -32.80
CA SER A 189 -16.59 -6.73 -32.08
C SER A 189 -17.13 -8.17 -31.92
N ALA A 190 -16.72 -9.11 -32.78
CA ALA A 190 -17.05 -10.52 -32.65
C ALA A 190 -16.48 -11.16 -31.37
N ASN A 191 -15.46 -10.55 -30.76
CA ASN A 191 -14.89 -10.99 -29.48
C ASN A 191 -15.57 -10.34 -28.25
N LEU A 192 -16.56 -9.49 -28.47
CA LEU A 192 -17.29 -8.79 -27.42
C LEU A 192 -18.65 -9.47 -27.20
N ASP A 193 -19.02 -9.62 -25.93
CA ASP A 193 -20.34 -10.10 -25.56
C ASP A 193 -21.32 -8.95 -25.29
N ASP A 194 -22.60 -9.21 -25.45
CA ASP A 194 -23.69 -8.28 -25.13
C ASP A 194 -23.83 -8.20 -23.59
N LYS A 195 -22.90 -7.50 -22.94
CA LYS A 195 -22.88 -7.33 -21.48
C LYS A 195 -24.19 -6.77 -20.95
N VAL A 196 -24.58 -7.22 -19.77
CA VAL A 196 -25.67 -6.59 -19.02
C VAL A 196 -25.23 -5.19 -18.62
N LEU A 197 -26.08 -4.20 -18.91
CA LEU A 197 -25.92 -2.81 -18.52
C LEU A 197 -26.76 -2.47 -17.30
N TYR A 198 -27.96 -3.08 -17.19
CA TYR A 198 -28.90 -2.84 -16.11
C TYR A 198 -29.50 -4.16 -15.64
N LYS A 199 -29.42 -4.39 -14.34
CA LYS A 199 -29.81 -5.66 -13.70
C LYS A 199 -31.29 -5.70 -13.38
N SER A 200 -31.81 -6.90 -13.14
CA SER A 200 -33.20 -7.13 -12.75
C SER A 200 -33.57 -6.55 -11.36
N ASP A 201 -32.58 -6.30 -10.52
CA ASP A 201 -32.75 -5.63 -9.22
C ASP A 201 -32.86 -4.10 -9.33
N GLY A 202 -32.82 -3.55 -10.54
CA GLY A 202 -32.87 -2.11 -10.77
C GLY A 202 -31.55 -1.37 -10.56
N MET A 203 -30.42 -2.09 -10.48
CA MET A 203 -29.09 -1.49 -10.38
C MET A 203 -28.35 -1.55 -11.72
N PRO A 204 -27.56 -0.53 -12.06
CA PRO A 204 -26.65 -0.60 -13.20
C PRO A 204 -25.52 -1.61 -12.92
N THR A 205 -24.93 -2.15 -13.98
CA THR A 205 -23.64 -2.82 -13.86
C THR A 205 -22.50 -1.80 -13.85
N TYR A 206 -21.31 -2.27 -13.47
CA TYR A 206 -20.08 -1.47 -13.52
C TYR A 206 -19.91 -0.71 -14.84
N HIS A 207 -20.12 -1.38 -15.99
CA HIS A 207 -19.91 -0.77 -17.30
C HIS A 207 -20.79 0.47 -17.53
N MET A 208 -22.07 0.35 -17.21
CA MET A 208 -23.02 1.45 -17.38
C MET A 208 -22.77 2.58 -16.38
N ALA A 209 -22.60 2.23 -15.10
CA ALA A 209 -22.39 3.22 -14.07
C ALA A 209 -21.08 4.00 -14.25
N ASN A 210 -19.99 3.29 -14.57
CA ASN A 210 -18.68 3.90 -14.76
C ASN A 210 -18.69 4.93 -15.92
N VAL A 211 -19.23 4.56 -17.08
CA VAL A 211 -19.26 5.46 -18.26
C VAL A 211 -20.17 6.66 -18.02
N VAL A 212 -21.35 6.46 -17.43
CA VAL A 212 -22.29 7.56 -17.13
C VAL A 212 -21.68 8.53 -16.12
N ASP A 213 -21.06 8.01 -15.08
CA ASP A 213 -20.45 8.86 -14.06
C ASP A 213 -19.21 9.60 -14.57
N ASP A 214 -18.37 8.95 -15.35
CA ASP A 214 -17.20 9.60 -15.97
C ASP A 214 -17.64 10.75 -16.88
N TYR A 215 -18.74 10.57 -17.64
CA TYR A 215 -19.33 11.64 -18.44
C TYR A 215 -19.87 12.78 -17.59
N LEU A 216 -20.73 12.48 -16.61
CA LEU A 216 -21.38 13.50 -15.77
C LEU A 216 -20.40 14.24 -14.85
N MET A 217 -19.37 13.56 -14.39
CA MET A 217 -18.28 14.14 -13.60
C MET A 217 -17.19 14.80 -14.46
N LYS A 218 -17.37 14.82 -15.79
CA LYS A 218 -16.46 15.44 -16.77
C LYS A 218 -15.04 14.91 -16.65
N ILE A 219 -14.89 13.62 -16.42
CA ILE A 219 -13.59 12.96 -16.33
C ILE A 219 -12.87 13.10 -17.68
N THR A 220 -11.60 13.50 -17.63
CA THR A 220 -10.78 13.70 -18.83
C THR A 220 -9.81 12.55 -19.07
N HIS A 221 -9.38 11.88 -18.01
CA HIS A 221 -8.46 10.74 -18.09
C HIS A 221 -8.91 9.65 -17.15
N VAL A 222 -9.00 8.42 -17.66
CA VAL A 222 -9.31 7.20 -16.93
C VAL A 222 -8.02 6.44 -16.68
N ILE A 223 -7.41 6.68 -15.52
CA ILE A 223 -6.20 6.00 -15.07
C ILE A 223 -6.61 4.88 -14.13
N ARG A 224 -6.38 3.61 -14.52
CA ARG A 224 -6.81 2.42 -13.77
C ARG A 224 -5.91 1.21 -14.04
N GLY A 225 -6.06 0.13 -13.28
CA GLY A 225 -5.29 -1.10 -13.47
C GLY A 225 -5.60 -1.80 -14.81
N GLU A 226 -4.62 -2.50 -15.38
CA GLU A 226 -4.74 -3.19 -16.66
C GLU A 226 -5.75 -4.35 -16.64
N GLU A 227 -6.18 -4.82 -15.49
CA GLU A 227 -7.28 -5.79 -15.35
C GLU A 227 -8.59 -5.28 -15.95
N TRP A 228 -8.74 -3.98 -16.11
CA TRP A 228 -9.88 -3.32 -16.72
C TRP A 228 -9.72 -3.04 -18.21
N LEU A 229 -8.56 -3.33 -18.79
CA LEU A 229 -8.31 -3.14 -20.23
C LEU A 229 -9.34 -3.86 -21.12
N PRO A 230 -9.77 -5.11 -20.81
CA PRO A 230 -10.81 -5.79 -21.58
C PRO A 230 -12.17 -5.08 -21.62
N SER A 231 -12.42 -4.16 -20.68
CA SER A 231 -13.65 -3.34 -20.65
C SER A 231 -13.58 -2.12 -21.58
N GLY A 232 -12.37 -1.74 -22.01
CA GLY A 232 -12.13 -0.55 -22.84
C GLY A 232 -13.01 -0.49 -24.09
N PRO A 233 -13.04 -1.53 -24.94
CA PRO A 233 -13.85 -1.53 -26.17
C PRO A 233 -15.34 -1.29 -25.92
N LEU A 234 -15.90 -1.92 -24.87
CA LEU A 234 -17.30 -1.71 -24.49
C LEU A 234 -17.54 -0.27 -24.04
N HIS A 235 -16.63 0.30 -23.24
CA HIS A 235 -16.77 1.68 -22.80
C HIS A 235 -16.73 2.66 -24.00
N VAL A 236 -15.83 2.46 -24.96
CA VAL A 236 -15.78 3.25 -26.20
C VAL A 236 -17.09 3.16 -26.97
N LEU A 237 -17.66 1.96 -27.11
CA LEU A 237 -18.97 1.78 -27.74
C LEU A 237 -20.09 2.50 -26.99
N LEU A 238 -20.08 2.47 -25.64
CA LEU A 238 -21.09 3.19 -24.83
C LEU A 238 -20.98 4.70 -25.01
N TYR A 239 -19.77 5.28 -25.06
CA TYR A 239 -19.59 6.70 -25.38
C TYR A 239 -20.15 7.04 -26.75
N ARG A 240 -19.89 6.20 -27.77
CA ARG A 240 -20.43 6.36 -29.12
C ARG A 240 -21.97 6.28 -29.14
N PHE A 241 -22.54 5.25 -28.55
CA PHE A 241 -23.98 5.01 -28.55
C PHE A 241 -24.79 6.08 -27.81
N LEU A 242 -24.17 6.73 -26.83
CA LEU A 242 -24.76 7.83 -26.08
C LEU A 242 -24.52 9.20 -26.74
N GLY A 243 -23.71 9.26 -27.82
CA GLY A 243 -23.40 10.51 -28.52
C GLY A 243 -22.38 11.37 -27.77
N TRP A 244 -21.44 10.75 -27.04
CA TRP A 244 -20.46 11.43 -26.19
C TRP A 244 -19.01 11.28 -26.67
N GLU A 245 -18.79 10.92 -27.93
CA GLU A 245 -17.46 10.66 -28.49
C GLU A 245 -16.52 11.86 -28.33
N ASP A 246 -17.01 13.08 -28.55
CA ASP A 246 -16.22 14.33 -28.46
C ASP A 246 -15.72 14.63 -27.04
N VAL A 247 -16.29 14.01 -26.04
CA VAL A 247 -15.95 14.22 -24.62
C VAL A 247 -15.45 12.97 -23.93
N MET A 248 -15.24 11.89 -24.70
CA MET A 248 -14.69 10.64 -24.19
C MET A 248 -13.32 10.90 -23.51
N PRO A 249 -13.07 10.33 -22.32
CA PRO A 249 -11.78 10.48 -21.66
C PRO A 249 -10.67 9.73 -22.40
N GLU A 250 -9.44 10.16 -22.20
CA GLU A 250 -8.27 9.38 -22.55
C GLU A 250 -8.07 8.24 -21.55
N PHE A 251 -7.58 7.09 -22.02
CA PHE A 251 -7.38 5.90 -21.19
C PHE A 251 -5.90 5.67 -20.91
N ALA A 252 -5.60 5.28 -19.68
CA ALA A 252 -4.26 4.86 -19.25
C ALA A 252 -4.38 3.62 -18.33
N HIS A 253 -4.01 2.45 -18.86
CA HIS A 253 -4.07 1.19 -18.12
C HIS A 253 -2.71 0.83 -17.52
N LEU A 254 -2.63 0.94 -16.19
CA LEU A 254 -1.43 0.72 -15.39
C LEU A 254 -1.06 -0.77 -15.32
N PRO A 255 0.23 -1.12 -15.44
CA PRO A 255 0.68 -2.50 -15.31
C PRO A 255 0.45 -3.06 -13.90
N LEU A 256 0.39 -4.39 -13.78
CA LEU A 256 0.24 -5.07 -12.50
C LEU A 256 1.47 -4.83 -11.58
N ILE A 257 1.23 -4.85 -10.28
CA ILE A 257 2.28 -5.12 -9.30
C ILE A 257 2.43 -6.63 -9.21
N LEU A 258 3.63 -7.12 -9.50
CA LEU A 258 3.95 -8.54 -9.50
C LEU A 258 4.50 -8.99 -8.14
N LYS A 259 4.37 -10.28 -7.86
CA LYS A 259 4.97 -10.93 -6.69
C LYS A 259 6.49 -10.72 -6.63
N PRO A 260 7.12 -10.87 -5.46
CA PRO A 260 8.59 -10.78 -5.33
C PRO A 260 9.37 -11.72 -6.26
N ASN A 261 8.81 -12.87 -6.61
CA ASN A 261 9.40 -13.79 -7.59
C ASN A 261 9.11 -13.42 -9.06
N GLY A 262 8.31 -12.38 -9.32
CA GLY A 262 7.93 -11.93 -10.65
C GLY A 262 6.79 -12.71 -11.32
N ASN A 263 6.25 -13.75 -10.69
CA ASN A 263 5.26 -14.64 -11.29
C ASN A 263 3.84 -14.32 -10.79
N GLY A 264 3.10 -13.52 -11.57
CA GLY A 264 1.71 -13.19 -11.31
C GLY A 264 1.50 -11.97 -10.40
N LYS A 265 0.24 -11.55 -10.31
CA LYS A 265 -0.19 -10.38 -9.53
C LYS A 265 0.06 -10.59 -8.04
N LEU A 266 0.61 -9.57 -7.39
CA LEU A 266 0.77 -9.53 -5.94
C LEU A 266 -0.60 -9.60 -5.25
N SER A 267 -0.71 -10.46 -4.25
CA SER A 267 -1.94 -10.71 -3.51
C SER A 267 -1.70 -10.69 -2.00
N LYS A 268 -2.77 -10.64 -1.21
CA LYS A 268 -2.76 -10.77 0.24
C LYS A 268 -1.95 -12.00 0.71
N ARG A 269 -2.19 -13.18 0.10
CA ARG A 269 -1.49 -14.42 0.48
C ARG A 269 0.02 -14.34 0.32
N ASP A 270 0.50 -13.52 -0.61
CA ASP A 270 1.93 -13.33 -0.83
C ASP A 270 2.54 -12.48 0.30
N GLY A 271 1.80 -11.49 0.81
CA GLY A 271 2.19 -10.71 1.98
C GLY A 271 2.26 -11.57 3.24
N ASP A 272 1.23 -12.36 3.50
CA ASP A 272 1.17 -13.27 4.65
C ASP A 272 2.32 -14.29 4.62
N ALA A 273 2.58 -14.91 3.47
CA ALA A 273 3.67 -15.87 3.29
C ALA A 273 5.06 -15.24 3.35
N GLY A 274 5.20 -13.99 2.91
CA GLY A 274 6.48 -13.26 2.87
C GLY A 274 6.75 -12.40 4.11
N GLY A 275 5.81 -12.28 5.03
CA GLY A 275 5.94 -11.48 6.25
C GLY A 275 6.03 -9.97 6.00
N PHE A 276 5.37 -9.47 4.95
CA PHE A 276 5.31 -8.04 4.63
C PHE A 276 3.86 -7.56 4.41
N PRO A 277 3.52 -6.32 4.79
CA PRO A 277 2.18 -5.81 4.60
C PRO A 277 1.86 -5.55 3.13
N VAL A 278 0.59 -5.72 2.75
CA VAL A 278 0.06 -5.36 1.42
C VAL A 278 -1.09 -4.36 1.52
N PHE A 279 -1.38 -3.88 2.71
CA PHE A 279 -2.41 -2.88 3.01
C PHE A 279 -1.79 -1.62 3.61
N PRO A 280 -2.28 -0.42 3.31
CA PRO A 280 -1.72 0.82 3.87
C PRO A 280 -1.87 0.92 5.39
N ILE A 281 -3.02 0.54 5.92
CA ILE A 281 -3.31 0.54 7.37
C ILE A 281 -3.90 -0.81 7.78
N GLN A 282 -3.89 -1.12 9.07
CA GLN A 282 -4.47 -2.35 9.61
C GLN A 282 -5.94 -2.50 9.21
N TRP A 283 -6.33 -3.71 8.85
CA TRP A 283 -7.72 -4.07 8.59
C TRP A 283 -8.16 -5.23 9.48
N LYS A 284 -9.28 -5.02 10.19
CA LYS A 284 -9.97 -6.10 10.89
C LYS A 284 -11.24 -6.43 10.11
N SER A 285 -11.30 -7.66 9.60
CA SER A 285 -12.47 -8.09 8.84
C SER A 285 -13.67 -8.30 9.76
N PRO A 286 -14.91 -8.20 9.24
CA PRO A 286 -16.10 -8.55 10.01
C PRO A 286 -16.10 -10.00 10.55
N GLU A 287 -15.38 -10.90 9.86
CA GLU A 287 -15.19 -12.30 10.24
C GLU A 287 -14.11 -12.51 11.32
N GLY A 288 -13.43 -11.43 11.73
CA GLY A 288 -12.43 -11.44 12.80
C GLY A 288 -10.99 -11.69 12.33
N GLU A 289 -10.72 -11.72 11.03
CA GLU A 289 -9.34 -11.76 10.52
C GLU A 289 -8.66 -10.39 10.73
N ASP A 290 -7.42 -10.40 11.20
CA ASP A 290 -6.61 -9.19 11.46
C ASP A 290 -5.42 -9.15 10.48
N PHE A 291 -5.34 -8.07 9.70
CA PHE A 291 -4.31 -7.86 8.70
C PHE A 291 -3.50 -6.63 9.04
N SER A 292 -2.21 -6.81 9.27
CA SER A 292 -1.29 -5.70 9.51
C SER A 292 -1.19 -4.79 8.28
N GLY A 293 -1.09 -3.50 8.55
CA GLY A 293 -0.83 -2.48 7.55
C GLY A 293 0.61 -1.96 7.58
N TYR A 294 0.98 -1.17 6.58
CA TYR A 294 2.26 -0.46 6.55
C TYR A 294 2.42 0.46 7.75
N ARG A 295 1.35 1.18 8.12
CA ARG A 295 1.33 2.09 9.29
C ARG A 295 1.69 1.35 10.57
N GLU A 296 1.02 0.25 10.85
CA GLU A 296 1.21 -0.55 12.07
C GLU A 296 2.54 -1.31 12.06
N SER A 297 3.06 -1.59 10.88
CA SER A 297 4.41 -2.16 10.70
C SER A 297 5.53 -1.12 10.85
N GLY A 298 5.19 0.15 11.12
CA GLY A 298 6.14 1.23 11.41
C GLY A 298 6.71 1.94 10.19
N TYR A 299 6.10 1.78 9.01
CA TYR A 299 6.48 2.53 7.82
C TYR A 299 5.94 3.96 7.85
N PHE A 300 6.74 4.89 7.35
CA PHE A 300 6.29 6.25 7.07
C PHE A 300 5.44 6.29 5.80
N PRO A 301 4.37 7.10 5.77
CA PRO A 301 3.55 7.24 4.58
C PRO A 301 4.36 7.76 3.38
N GLU A 302 5.32 8.68 3.61
CA GLU A 302 6.21 9.21 2.57
C GLU A 302 7.07 8.11 1.94
N ALA A 303 7.59 7.18 2.74
CA ALA A 303 8.38 6.04 2.27
C ALA A 303 7.54 5.10 1.40
N MET A 304 6.33 4.76 1.85
CA MET A 304 5.39 3.93 1.09
C MET A 304 4.98 4.59 -0.23
N ILE A 305 4.66 5.88 -0.21
CA ILE A 305 4.25 6.63 -1.40
C ILE A 305 5.38 6.72 -2.41
N ASN A 306 6.61 7.03 -1.97
CA ASN A 306 7.76 7.08 -2.88
C ASN A 306 8.06 5.70 -3.50
N MET A 307 8.03 4.64 -2.71
CA MET A 307 8.17 3.27 -3.20
C MET A 307 7.09 2.94 -4.25
N LEU A 308 5.81 3.24 -3.96
CA LEU A 308 4.71 2.99 -4.89
C LEU A 308 4.81 3.82 -6.16
N ALA A 309 5.30 5.06 -6.08
CA ALA A 309 5.50 5.92 -7.26
C ALA A 309 6.48 5.28 -8.25
N LEU A 310 7.59 4.74 -7.76
CA LEU A 310 8.61 4.11 -8.60
C LEU A 310 8.24 2.68 -9.03
N LEU A 311 7.14 2.14 -8.52
CA LEU A 311 6.71 0.79 -8.86
C LEU A 311 5.88 0.79 -10.16
N GLY A 312 6.57 0.93 -11.27
CA GLY A 312 6.01 0.95 -12.63
C GLY A 312 6.15 2.29 -13.36
N TRP A 313 6.62 3.32 -12.70
CA TRP A 313 6.99 4.60 -13.30
C TRP A 313 8.49 4.86 -13.08
N ASN A 314 9.14 5.52 -14.06
CA ASN A 314 10.54 5.90 -13.96
C ASN A 314 10.69 7.37 -14.35
N PRO A 315 11.29 8.22 -13.48
CA PRO A 315 11.47 9.65 -13.77
C PRO A 315 12.43 9.93 -14.96
N GLY A 316 13.25 8.94 -15.33
CA GLY A 316 14.31 9.11 -16.34
C GLY A 316 15.58 9.73 -15.77
N THR A 317 15.73 9.74 -14.45
CA THR A 317 16.91 10.20 -13.70
C THR A 317 17.34 9.10 -12.73
N GLU A 318 18.48 9.28 -12.07
CA GLU A 318 18.95 8.38 -11.01
C GLU A 318 18.34 8.67 -9.63
N GLN A 319 17.51 9.71 -9.53
CA GLN A 319 16.86 10.07 -8.28
C GLN A 319 15.84 8.98 -7.88
N GLU A 320 15.95 8.50 -6.65
CA GLU A 320 15.02 7.52 -6.07
C GLU A 320 14.21 8.08 -4.90
N ILE A 321 14.69 9.12 -4.23
CA ILE A 321 14.00 9.74 -3.09
C ILE A 321 13.35 11.03 -3.52
N PHE A 322 12.05 11.13 -3.31
CA PHE A 322 11.20 12.24 -3.74
C PHE A 322 10.25 12.68 -2.64
N SER A 323 10.21 13.94 -2.35
CA SER A 323 9.07 14.54 -1.65
C SER A 323 7.81 14.51 -2.52
N MET A 324 6.64 14.67 -1.93
CA MET A 324 5.38 14.72 -2.69
C MET A 324 5.39 15.86 -3.75
N PRO A 325 5.86 17.09 -3.48
CA PRO A 325 5.98 18.12 -4.52
C PRO A 325 6.89 17.71 -5.68
N GLU A 326 8.04 17.07 -5.40
CA GLU A 326 8.95 16.58 -6.45
C GLU A 326 8.31 15.45 -7.27
N LEU A 327 7.55 14.54 -6.63
CA LEU A 327 6.79 13.52 -7.34
C LEU A 327 5.75 14.14 -8.29
N ILE A 328 5.01 15.15 -7.82
CA ILE A 328 4.03 15.87 -8.64
C ILE A 328 4.71 16.52 -9.86
N GLU A 329 5.83 17.18 -9.65
CA GLU A 329 6.58 17.83 -10.73
C GLU A 329 7.15 16.82 -11.74
N ALA A 330 7.74 15.73 -11.27
CA ALA A 330 8.42 14.75 -12.12
C ALA A 330 7.46 13.81 -12.86
N PHE A 331 6.28 13.51 -12.28
CA PHE A 331 5.37 12.48 -12.77
C PHE A 331 4.85 12.76 -14.18
N SER A 332 4.79 11.71 -15.01
CA SER A 332 4.08 11.74 -16.31
C SER A 332 3.65 10.32 -16.70
N LEU A 333 2.50 10.21 -17.37
CA LEU A 333 1.92 8.92 -17.78
C LEU A 333 2.71 8.23 -18.90
N ASP A 334 3.37 8.99 -19.76
CA ASP A 334 4.21 8.48 -20.87
C ASP A 334 5.46 7.75 -20.37
N LYS A 335 5.89 8.03 -19.13
CA LYS A 335 7.00 7.34 -18.45
C LYS A 335 6.57 6.13 -17.63
N VAL A 336 5.28 5.77 -17.62
CA VAL A 336 4.80 4.54 -17.01
C VAL A 336 5.13 3.35 -17.91
N GLY A 337 5.78 2.34 -17.36
CA GLY A 337 6.15 1.11 -18.08
C GLY A 337 4.93 0.29 -18.51
N LYS A 338 5.06 -0.46 -19.60
CA LYS A 338 4.01 -1.36 -20.10
C LYS A 338 3.96 -2.70 -19.36
N SER A 339 5.08 -3.14 -18.82
CA SER A 339 5.22 -4.43 -18.14
C SER A 339 4.96 -4.32 -16.65
N GLY A 340 4.47 -5.39 -16.04
CA GLY A 340 4.30 -5.47 -14.60
C GLY A 340 5.62 -5.26 -13.84
N SER A 341 5.53 -4.59 -12.69
CA SER A 341 6.69 -4.27 -11.86
C SER A 341 6.75 -5.20 -10.66
N LYS A 342 7.91 -5.80 -10.48
CA LYS A 342 8.19 -6.71 -9.38
C LYS A 342 8.26 -5.94 -8.05
N PHE A 343 7.46 -6.37 -7.07
CA PHE A 343 7.52 -5.85 -5.71
C PHE A 343 8.77 -6.37 -5.00
N ASP A 344 9.47 -5.49 -4.29
CA ASP A 344 10.66 -5.83 -3.50
C ASP A 344 10.49 -5.37 -2.05
N PRO A 345 10.27 -6.32 -1.10
CA PRO A 345 10.11 -5.99 0.31
C PRO A 345 11.36 -5.35 0.93
N GLU A 346 12.56 -5.76 0.51
CA GLU A 346 13.80 -5.20 1.06
C GLU A 346 14.02 -3.76 0.59
N LYS A 347 13.72 -3.48 -0.70
CA LYS A 347 13.74 -2.09 -1.19
C LYS A 347 12.72 -1.21 -0.48
N THR A 348 11.58 -1.77 -0.07
CA THR A 348 10.57 -1.05 0.71
C THR A 348 11.10 -0.64 2.08
N LYS A 349 11.85 -1.52 2.76
CA LYS A 349 12.54 -1.22 4.02
C LYS A 349 13.61 -0.14 3.82
N TRP A 350 14.39 -0.25 2.75
CA TRP A 350 15.40 0.75 2.40
C TRP A 350 14.81 2.15 2.23
N PHE A 351 13.64 2.29 1.58
CA PHE A 351 12.93 3.58 1.53
C PHE A 351 12.61 4.07 2.94
N ASN A 352 12.09 3.20 3.81
CA ASN A 352 11.72 3.59 5.16
C ASN A 352 12.93 4.06 5.98
N GLU A 353 14.05 3.35 5.91
CA GLU A 353 15.31 3.74 6.55
C GLU A 353 15.77 5.13 6.10
N HIS A 354 15.66 5.40 4.79
CA HIS A 354 16.06 6.70 4.26
C HIS A 354 15.22 7.85 4.83
N TYR A 355 13.89 7.70 4.85
CA TYR A 355 13.00 8.70 5.42
C TYR A 355 13.15 8.83 6.95
N LEU A 356 13.42 7.73 7.65
CA LEU A 356 13.73 7.77 9.08
C LEU A 356 14.99 8.58 9.37
N ARG A 357 16.07 8.32 8.63
CA ARG A 357 17.35 9.04 8.78
C ARG A 357 17.26 10.52 8.41
N ALA A 358 16.38 10.88 7.48
CA ALA A 358 16.16 12.26 7.07
C ALA A 358 15.42 13.10 8.12
N LYS A 359 14.67 12.47 9.03
CA LYS A 359 13.99 13.20 10.11
C LYS A 359 14.99 13.74 11.14
N SER A 360 14.68 14.90 11.73
CA SER A 360 15.48 15.43 12.85
C SER A 360 15.39 14.53 14.07
N ASN A 361 16.38 14.60 14.95
CA ASN A 361 16.36 13.82 16.19
C ASN A 361 15.21 14.23 17.12
N GLU A 362 14.81 15.50 17.07
CA GLU A 362 13.68 16.08 17.80
C GLU A 362 12.35 15.52 17.29
N GLU A 363 12.16 15.46 15.96
CA GLU A 363 10.97 14.84 15.35
C GLU A 363 10.87 13.35 15.72
N LEU A 364 11.98 12.62 15.62
CA LEU A 364 12.03 11.20 16.01
C LEU A 364 11.71 11.03 17.50
N ALA A 365 12.25 11.89 18.37
CA ALA A 365 11.98 11.85 19.80
C ALA A 365 10.49 12.03 20.11
N GLN A 366 9.79 12.93 19.41
CA GLN A 366 8.34 13.08 19.56
C GLN A 366 7.56 11.85 19.09
N LEU A 367 8.01 11.21 18.00
CA LEU A 367 7.37 10.03 17.44
C LEU A 367 7.57 8.78 18.33
N ILE A 368 8.74 8.59 18.93
CA ILE A 368 9.01 7.43 19.79
C ILE A 368 8.52 7.61 21.23
N LYS A 369 8.25 8.84 21.67
CA LYS A 369 7.82 9.14 23.04
C LYS A 369 6.57 8.37 23.50
N PRO A 370 5.47 8.30 22.72
CA PRO A 370 4.33 7.48 23.06
C PRO A 370 4.69 5.99 23.11
N LEU A 371 5.48 5.49 22.14
CA LEU A 371 5.88 4.09 22.06
C LEU A 371 6.72 3.66 23.29
N ALA A 372 7.63 4.52 23.74
CA ALA A 372 8.41 4.27 24.95
C ALA A 372 7.53 4.27 26.22
N LYS A 373 6.53 5.17 26.29
CA LYS A 373 5.57 5.20 27.40
C LYS A 373 4.69 3.95 27.45
N ASP A 374 4.23 3.47 26.29
CA ASP A 374 3.40 2.25 26.20
C ASP A 374 4.17 1.00 26.68
N LYS A 375 5.51 1.00 26.53
CA LYS A 375 6.39 -0.03 27.11
C LYS A 375 6.68 0.17 28.60
N GLY A 376 6.17 1.25 29.21
CA GLY A 376 6.38 1.56 30.63
C GLY A 376 7.76 2.15 30.92
N TYR A 377 8.50 2.60 29.94
CA TYR A 377 9.84 3.18 30.13
C TYR A 377 9.78 4.57 30.77
N HIS A 378 10.69 4.80 31.70
CA HIS A 378 10.90 6.13 32.27
C HIS A 378 11.65 7.02 31.30
N ILE A 379 11.10 8.21 31.03
CA ILE A 379 11.69 9.21 30.15
C ILE A 379 12.02 10.44 31.01
N PRO A 380 13.30 10.71 31.31
CA PRO A 380 13.66 11.84 32.15
C PRO A 380 13.25 13.20 31.57
N ASN A 381 13.48 13.40 30.29
CA ASN A 381 13.15 14.61 29.53
C ASN A 381 13.27 14.38 28.01
N ASP A 382 12.92 15.39 27.21
CA ASP A 382 12.98 15.29 25.74
C ASP A 382 14.42 15.29 25.20
N VAL A 383 15.36 15.91 25.88
CA VAL A 383 16.79 15.91 25.50
C VAL A 383 17.35 14.48 25.52
N PHE A 384 16.97 13.70 26.54
CA PHE A 384 17.32 12.29 26.62
C PHE A 384 16.84 11.52 25.39
N LEU A 385 15.58 11.65 25.00
CA LEU A 385 15.04 10.98 23.80
C LEU A 385 15.73 11.43 22.52
N THR A 386 16.01 12.72 22.39
CA THR A 386 16.74 13.27 21.24
C THR A 386 18.15 12.66 21.13
N SER A 387 18.84 12.50 22.27
CA SER A 387 20.15 11.85 22.32
C SER A 387 20.07 10.36 21.95
N VAL A 388 19.05 9.64 22.43
CA VAL A 388 18.80 8.24 22.05
C VAL A 388 18.56 8.15 20.54
N CYS A 389 17.72 9.01 19.97
CA CYS A 389 17.46 9.04 18.52
C CYS A 389 18.75 9.30 17.73
N ASN A 390 19.57 10.25 18.17
CA ASN A 390 20.85 10.54 17.51
C ASN A 390 21.78 9.33 17.45
N LEU A 391 21.83 8.53 18.50
CA LEU A 391 22.69 7.34 18.56
C LEU A 391 22.11 6.11 17.84
N MET A 392 20.77 6.04 17.70
CA MET A 392 20.11 4.82 17.22
C MET A 392 19.57 4.91 15.79
N LYS A 393 19.30 6.11 15.23
CA LYS A 393 18.62 6.25 13.94
C LYS A 393 19.34 5.59 12.77
N GLU A 394 20.68 5.57 12.76
CA GLU A 394 21.46 4.90 11.72
C GLU A 394 21.37 3.36 11.77
N ARG A 395 20.85 2.81 12.87
CA ARG A 395 20.67 1.36 13.12
C ARG A 395 19.22 0.90 13.08
N ALA A 396 18.31 1.84 12.81
CA ALA A 396 16.88 1.61 12.80
C ALA A 396 16.34 1.55 11.37
N THR A 397 15.52 0.56 11.10
CA THR A 397 14.68 0.47 9.90
C THR A 397 13.30 1.07 10.20
N PHE A 398 12.81 0.87 11.42
CA PHE A 398 11.51 1.33 11.90
C PHE A 398 11.64 2.14 13.19
N LEU A 399 10.63 2.95 13.51
CA LEU A 399 10.60 3.72 14.77
C LEU A 399 10.78 2.83 16.00
N ASN A 400 10.14 1.67 16.02
CA ASN A 400 10.26 0.71 17.11
C ASN A 400 11.69 0.19 17.32
N ASP A 401 12.48 0.10 16.26
CA ASP A 401 13.88 -0.34 16.35
C ASP A 401 14.72 0.56 17.27
N ILE A 402 14.42 1.87 17.29
CA ILE A 402 15.11 2.82 18.17
C ILE A 402 14.93 2.41 19.63
N ILE A 403 13.74 1.95 19.99
CA ILE A 403 13.41 1.55 21.36
C ILE A 403 13.84 0.11 21.62
N GLU A 404 13.58 -0.82 20.71
CA GLU A 404 13.82 -2.24 20.91
C GLU A 404 15.30 -2.60 20.90
N LYS A 405 16.02 -2.09 19.89
CA LYS A 405 17.49 -2.27 19.79
C LYS A 405 18.25 -1.34 20.75
N GLY A 406 17.60 -0.27 21.23
CA GLY A 406 18.13 0.69 22.19
C GLY A 406 17.52 0.57 23.59
N ASN A 407 16.93 -0.58 23.95
CA ASN A 407 16.27 -0.79 25.24
C ASN A 407 17.17 -0.50 26.45
N TYR A 408 18.48 -0.72 26.31
CA TYR A 408 19.49 -0.44 27.32
C TYR A 408 19.63 1.06 27.66
N PHE A 409 19.07 1.98 26.87
CA PHE A 409 18.99 3.38 27.29
C PHE A 409 17.97 3.59 28.39
N PHE A 410 16.88 2.81 28.38
CA PHE A 410 15.72 2.99 29.27
C PHE A 410 15.79 2.14 30.53
N GLU A 411 16.42 0.96 30.47
CA GLU A 411 16.56 0.05 31.63
C GLU A 411 17.91 -0.67 31.61
N ALA A 412 18.39 -1.04 32.79
CA ALA A 412 19.59 -1.84 32.91
C ALA A 412 19.41 -3.24 32.30
N PRO A 413 20.46 -3.84 31.73
CA PRO A 413 20.36 -5.17 31.14
C PRO A 413 20.04 -6.22 32.23
N LYS A 414 18.98 -7.00 32.00
CA LYS A 414 18.58 -8.15 32.85
C LYS A 414 19.28 -9.43 32.40
N THR A 415 19.72 -9.48 31.16
CA THR A 415 20.43 -10.61 30.54
C THR A 415 21.60 -10.09 29.74
N TYR A 416 22.58 -10.95 29.50
CA TYR A 416 23.79 -10.65 28.75
C TYR A 416 23.92 -11.61 27.56
N ASP A 417 24.37 -11.10 26.41
CA ASP A 417 24.55 -11.87 25.18
C ASP A 417 25.49 -13.07 25.43
N ALA A 418 24.89 -14.25 25.52
CA ALA A 418 25.57 -15.49 25.89
C ALA A 418 26.72 -15.85 24.93
N GLU A 419 26.57 -15.57 23.63
CA GLU A 419 27.63 -15.84 22.66
C GLU A 419 28.83 -14.91 22.87
N THR A 420 28.57 -13.61 23.04
CA THR A 420 29.61 -12.62 23.30
C THR A 420 30.30 -12.90 24.65
N VAL A 421 29.51 -13.20 25.68
CA VAL A 421 30.07 -13.60 27.00
C VAL A 421 31.00 -14.80 26.84
N LYS A 422 30.56 -15.88 26.22
CA LYS A 422 31.36 -17.10 26.00
C LYS A 422 32.67 -16.83 25.23
N LYS A 423 32.61 -16.00 24.21
CA LYS A 423 33.76 -15.71 23.34
C LYS A 423 34.71 -14.67 23.90
N LYS A 424 34.20 -13.68 24.65
CA LYS A 424 34.93 -12.43 24.94
C LYS A 424 35.09 -12.09 26.43
N TRP A 425 34.21 -12.56 27.31
CA TRP A 425 34.36 -12.37 28.75
C TRP A 425 35.36 -13.35 29.29
N LYS A 426 36.48 -12.87 29.84
CA LYS A 426 37.61 -13.66 30.36
C LYS A 426 37.68 -13.53 31.88
N ASP A 427 38.53 -14.32 32.52
CA ASP A 427 38.70 -14.32 33.99
C ASP A 427 39.15 -12.94 34.52
N GLU A 428 39.95 -12.20 33.74
CA GLU A 428 40.36 -10.83 34.07
C GLU A 428 39.27 -9.76 33.82
N SER A 429 38.19 -10.09 33.09
CA SER A 429 37.20 -9.09 32.71
C SER A 429 36.52 -8.44 33.90
N ALA A 430 36.18 -9.21 34.94
CA ALA A 430 35.57 -8.69 36.15
C ALA A 430 36.50 -7.70 36.88
N LYS A 431 37.82 -8.00 36.94
CA LYS A 431 38.82 -7.11 37.52
C LYS A 431 38.91 -5.81 36.72
N ILE A 432 39.00 -5.92 35.38
CA ILE A 432 39.07 -4.74 34.48
C ILE A 432 37.85 -3.81 34.73
N VAL A 433 36.65 -4.38 34.82
CA VAL A 433 35.43 -3.61 35.12
C VAL A 433 35.52 -2.95 36.49
N GLY A 434 36.00 -3.67 37.53
CA GLY A 434 36.18 -3.14 38.88
C GLY A 434 37.16 -1.97 38.94
N ASP A 435 38.31 -2.06 38.27
CA ASP A 435 39.30 -0.99 38.19
C ASP A 435 38.69 0.24 37.46
N LEU A 436 38.00 0.00 36.35
CA LEU A 436 37.36 1.07 35.56
C LEU A 436 36.19 1.77 36.29
N ILE A 437 35.50 1.12 37.23
CA ILE A 437 34.54 1.78 38.10
C ILE A 437 35.25 2.92 38.88
N THR A 438 36.44 2.66 39.43
CA THR A 438 37.21 3.66 40.17
C THR A 438 37.68 4.79 39.23
N VAL A 439 38.17 4.46 38.05
CA VAL A 439 38.61 5.45 37.04
C VAL A 439 37.43 6.36 36.65
N PHE A 440 36.30 5.83 36.24
CA PHE A 440 35.13 6.60 35.79
C PHE A 440 34.48 7.38 36.92
N SER A 441 34.56 6.88 38.16
CA SER A 441 34.04 7.62 39.32
C SER A 441 34.78 8.95 39.56
N ASN A 442 36.04 9.03 39.17
CA ASN A 442 36.92 10.21 39.32
C ASN A 442 37.08 11.02 38.02
N THR A 443 36.38 10.63 36.93
CA THR A 443 36.43 11.31 35.63
C THR A 443 35.23 12.24 35.45
N THR A 444 35.40 13.35 34.71
CA THR A 444 34.29 14.16 34.23
C THR A 444 33.41 13.30 33.35
N PHE A 445 32.10 13.27 33.64
CA PHE A 445 31.22 12.26 33.01
C PHE A 445 30.64 12.80 31.70
N ASN A 446 31.49 12.88 30.67
CA ASN A 446 31.16 13.11 29.28
C ASN A 446 31.94 12.07 28.40
N ALA A 447 31.46 11.84 27.21
CA ALA A 447 31.99 10.79 26.33
C ALA A 447 33.50 10.95 26.04
N HIS A 448 33.96 12.18 25.78
CA HIS A 448 35.34 12.49 25.46
C HIS A 448 36.28 12.14 26.62
N ASP A 449 35.98 12.63 27.85
CA ASP A 449 36.85 12.42 29.00
C ASP A 449 36.80 10.97 29.48
N LEU A 450 35.64 10.30 29.40
CA LEU A 450 35.52 8.86 29.69
C LEU A 450 36.35 8.02 28.73
N GLU A 451 36.34 8.32 27.44
CA GLU A 451 37.16 7.62 26.44
C GLU A 451 38.64 7.84 26.68
N ALA A 452 39.05 9.07 26.98
CA ALA A 452 40.45 9.39 27.29
C ALA A 452 40.95 8.64 28.54
N ALA A 453 40.17 8.64 29.61
CA ALA A 453 40.49 7.92 30.84
C ALA A 453 40.55 6.40 30.62
N PHE A 454 39.65 5.84 29.80
CA PHE A 454 39.65 4.43 29.42
C PHE A 454 40.92 4.08 28.62
N LYS A 455 41.29 4.85 27.60
CA LYS A 455 42.50 4.63 26.79
C LYS A 455 43.74 4.64 27.67
N LYS A 456 43.87 5.63 28.56
CA LYS A 456 44.96 5.72 29.50
C LYS A 456 45.04 4.48 30.43
N TYR A 457 43.92 4.04 30.97
CA TYR A 457 43.88 2.83 31.81
C TYR A 457 44.36 1.59 31.04
N VAL A 458 43.89 1.41 29.79
CA VAL A 458 44.28 0.28 28.93
C VAL A 458 45.79 0.29 28.63
N GLU A 459 46.36 1.47 28.31
CA GLU A 459 47.80 1.65 28.09
C GLU A 459 48.62 1.37 29.34
N ASP A 460 48.29 2.01 30.46
CA ASP A 460 49.02 1.90 31.72
C ASP A 460 49.05 0.44 32.26
N ASN A 461 48.09 -0.38 31.92
CA ASN A 461 47.99 -1.77 32.34
C ASN A 461 48.36 -2.80 31.24
N GLY A 462 48.79 -2.36 30.06
CA GLY A 462 49.19 -3.24 28.96
C GLY A 462 48.08 -4.15 28.45
N LEU A 463 46.83 -3.72 28.55
CA LEU A 463 45.65 -4.51 28.17
C LEU A 463 45.31 -4.38 26.70
N GLY A 464 44.72 -5.43 26.15
CA GLY A 464 44.15 -5.35 24.81
C GLY A 464 42.90 -4.45 24.83
N PHE A 465 42.88 -3.38 24.00
CA PHE A 465 41.77 -2.44 23.90
C PHE A 465 40.38 -3.12 23.76
N GLY A 466 40.28 -4.11 22.83
CA GLY A 466 39.05 -4.83 22.57
C GLY A 466 38.57 -5.69 23.74
N VAL A 467 39.47 -6.19 24.60
CA VAL A 467 39.13 -6.99 25.76
C VAL A 467 38.47 -6.11 26.83
N ALA A 468 39.09 -4.98 27.16
CA ALA A 468 38.54 -4.03 28.12
C ALA A 468 37.24 -3.38 27.62
N MET A 469 37.18 -2.99 26.34
CA MET A 469 35.98 -2.36 25.72
C MET A 469 34.76 -3.30 25.76
N ILE A 470 34.94 -4.58 25.43
CA ILE A 470 33.85 -5.54 25.43
C ILE A 470 33.35 -5.84 26.85
N ALA A 471 34.23 -5.87 27.83
CA ALA A 471 33.84 -6.09 29.22
C ALA A 471 32.92 -4.99 29.76
N ILE A 472 33.31 -3.72 29.56
CA ILE A 472 32.46 -2.61 29.98
C ILE A 472 31.18 -2.49 29.13
N ARG A 473 31.26 -2.77 27.81
CA ARG A 473 30.07 -2.73 26.94
C ARG A 473 29.01 -3.75 27.37
N LEU A 474 29.41 -4.99 27.61
CA LEU A 474 28.49 -6.02 28.10
C LEU A 474 27.86 -5.61 29.43
N SER A 475 28.65 -5.06 30.36
CA SER A 475 28.13 -4.60 31.66
C SER A 475 27.13 -3.46 31.53
N ILE A 476 27.34 -2.52 30.62
CA ILE A 476 26.48 -1.34 30.40
C ILE A 476 25.21 -1.69 29.62
N THR A 477 25.36 -2.45 28.52
CA THR A 477 24.28 -2.62 27.53
C THR A 477 23.71 -4.04 27.46
N GLY A 478 24.40 -5.04 28.00
CA GLY A 478 24.05 -6.45 27.87
C GLY A 478 24.40 -7.07 26.52
N VAL A 479 24.83 -6.28 25.53
CA VAL A 479 25.11 -6.73 24.15
C VAL A 479 26.53 -6.39 23.70
N GLY A 480 27.04 -7.18 22.74
CA GLY A 480 28.41 -7.02 22.24
C GLY A 480 28.60 -5.90 21.22
N GLY A 481 27.53 -5.34 20.68
CA GLY A 481 27.54 -4.29 19.65
C GLY A 481 26.67 -3.09 20.00
N GLY A 482 26.70 -2.08 19.15
CA GLY A 482 25.86 -0.89 19.34
C GLY A 482 26.57 0.44 19.00
N PRO A 483 25.99 1.59 19.36
CA PRO A 483 26.62 2.89 19.24
C PRO A 483 27.92 3.03 20.03
N HIS A 484 28.58 4.15 19.91
CA HIS A 484 29.79 4.44 20.69
C HIS A 484 29.48 4.37 22.19
N LEU A 485 30.26 3.56 22.93
CA LEU A 485 29.91 3.19 24.31
C LEU A 485 29.90 4.38 25.27
N PHE A 486 30.85 5.28 25.12
CA PHE A 486 30.96 6.42 26.02
C PHE A 486 29.84 7.44 25.80
N ASP A 487 29.32 7.56 24.58
CA ASP A 487 28.10 8.34 24.32
C ASP A 487 26.87 7.71 25.03
N ILE A 488 26.77 6.37 25.02
CA ILE A 488 25.73 5.66 25.77
C ILE A 488 25.84 5.98 27.25
N MET A 489 27.04 5.88 27.82
CA MET A 489 27.29 6.16 29.26
C MET A 489 26.96 7.61 29.61
N GLU A 490 27.30 8.58 28.76
CA GLU A 490 26.94 9.99 28.96
C GLU A 490 25.41 10.18 28.99
N VAL A 491 24.69 9.55 28.05
CA VAL A 491 23.22 9.67 27.97
C VAL A 491 22.51 9.04 29.17
N ILE A 492 22.94 7.84 29.62
CA ILE A 492 22.32 7.20 30.81
C ILE A 492 22.80 7.82 32.14
N GLY A 493 23.89 8.55 32.13
CA GLY A 493 24.43 9.27 33.26
C GLY A 493 25.35 8.44 34.16
N LYS A 494 26.05 9.15 35.05
CA LYS A 494 27.12 8.61 35.91
C LYS A 494 26.63 7.54 36.86
N GLU A 495 25.57 7.82 37.61
CA GLU A 495 25.07 6.91 38.64
C GLU A 495 24.64 5.57 38.04
N GLU A 496 23.82 5.63 36.98
CA GLU A 496 23.32 4.45 36.29
C GLU A 496 24.47 3.65 35.65
N SER A 497 25.44 4.31 35.01
CA SER A 497 26.61 3.65 34.42
C SER A 497 27.43 2.89 35.45
N ILE A 498 27.72 3.51 36.60
CA ILE A 498 28.48 2.87 37.68
C ILE A 498 27.70 1.68 38.28
N ASN A 499 26.38 1.82 38.47
CA ASN A 499 25.55 0.74 38.98
C ASN A 499 25.54 -0.46 38.02
N ARG A 500 25.44 -0.22 36.70
CA ARG A 500 25.50 -1.29 35.68
C ARG A 500 26.86 -1.98 35.63
N LEU A 501 27.94 -1.23 35.74
CA LEU A 501 29.29 -1.81 35.81
C LEU A 501 29.42 -2.75 37.02
N LYS A 502 28.94 -2.33 38.21
CA LYS A 502 28.93 -3.16 39.41
C LYS A 502 28.10 -4.44 39.21
N SER A 503 26.88 -4.29 38.68
CA SER A 503 26.00 -5.41 38.39
C SER A 503 26.59 -6.37 37.36
N GLY A 504 27.21 -5.85 36.31
CA GLY A 504 27.88 -6.66 35.28
C GLY A 504 29.04 -7.47 35.83
N MET A 505 29.87 -6.84 36.69
CA MET A 505 30.98 -7.50 37.36
C MET A 505 30.51 -8.68 38.23
N GLU A 506 29.35 -8.54 38.92
CA GLU A 506 28.81 -9.55 39.81
C GLU A 506 28.08 -10.68 39.08
N ASN A 507 27.36 -10.35 38.01
CA ASN A 507 26.41 -11.27 37.34
C ASN A 507 26.96 -11.94 36.11
N ILE A 508 27.95 -11.36 35.40
CA ILE A 508 28.54 -11.98 34.21
C ILE A 508 29.64 -12.95 34.66
N LYS A 509 29.37 -14.25 34.53
CA LYS A 509 30.34 -15.30 34.88
C LYS A 509 31.10 -15.73 33.64
N ALA A 510 32.45 -15.86 33.77
CA ALA A 510 33.25 -16.48 32.76
C ALA A 510 32.80 -17.93 32.51
N HIS A 511 32.63 -18.32 31.27
CA HIS A 511 32.44 -19.73 30.93
C HIS A 511 33.79 -20.45 31.18
N PRO A 512 33.76 -21.58 31.92
CA PRO A 512 35.01 -22.33 32.15
C PRO A 512 35.63 -22.65 30.79
N THR A 513 36.86 -22.15 30.57
CA THR A 513 37.64 -22.56 29.41
C THR A 513 37.95 -24.04 29.55
N LEU A 514 37.50 -24.87 28.62
CA LEU A 514 37.93 -26.26 28.54
C LEU A 514 39.47 -26.27 28.53
N PRO A 515 40.13 -27.02 29.38
CA PRO A 515 41.58 -27.13 29.37
C PRO A 515 42.03 -27.54 27.95
N LYS A 516 42.98 -26.83 27.37
CA LYS A 516 43.60 -27.26 26.13
C LYS A 516 44.14 -28.67 26.37
N GLY A 517 43.46 -29.66 25.81
CA GLY A 517 43.88 -31.04 25.88
C GLY A 517 45.30 -31.13 25.33
N GLY A 518 46.24 -31.46 26.22
CA GLY A 518 47.58 -31.83 25.83
C GLY A 518 47.47 -33.12 25.01
N LEU A 519 47.87 -33.01 23.76
CA LEU A 519 48.21 -34.17 22.95
C LEU A 519 49.48 -34.76 23.55
N SER A 520 49.36 -35.90 24.18
CA SER A 520 50.44 -36.84 24.39
C SER A 520 50.31 -37.98 23.39
#